data_fa7b5f1c55f30392f027637862c3185d
#
_entry.id   fa7b5f1c55f30392f027637862c3185d
#
_cell.length_a   1.000
_cell.length_b   1.000
_cell.length_c   1.000
_cell.angle_alpha   90.00
_cell.angle_beta   90.00
_cell.angle_gamma   90.00
#
_symmetry.space_group_name_H-M   'P 1'
#
loop_
_entity.id
_entity.type
_entity.pdbx_description
1 polymer ?
#
loop_
_entity_poly.entity_id
_entity_poly.type
_entity_poly.pdbx_seq_one_letter_code
_entity_poly.pdbx_strand_id
1 'polypeptide(L)'
;VNPHHQSEHLNNVLLPAVLANGPYDIVHFNIGLHGWQEGRIKGGTFGTLTKGYVQAILKALPKARVLWASSTPVTTKGEPGELKLEPEINPVIVEHNRLAARVMAEMNVPVNDFHTLLSDNLNLARGDRFHWTIPAYKLLGKKVTESVSLELKPILGPEPHKLRVGSSSVNLQADGGMVIAGYIGPRYSDKQEGELRVTAVVCETPGVNKVAIVSCDVLWIPRLIVDAALSEITAKTGISPGNILVNATHTHHAPSTAPAHDFGVSESWCEQVQLGIVQAVVDANKSLEGGACEFFFHLGEEKTIGANSRLLLPDGIVTWINPRRESAGKGKPTGPFDAQLPVLDFRDLQGQSLAIIWNHSTHTIGTLANNVRSPSFYGLAAQELEKETGTVVSFLEGASGSTHNIDAVPVSVCIERLKAVVLDARLKAKRHNVTRLLSIKRSFKFRVRHFNEEDEAAKIKRYCEKYFQAQAKYVGAVFANMRNQLEPQQGEERETLLQVMLIGDVAIVGVPAEYFTVLGVDIKKRSPFKHTFVAELANDWIGYLPDREAHRLGGYQTWMGLHSYAEQGTGERVADDVVAMLKELHD
;
A
#
# COMPACT_ATOMS: atom_id res chain seq x y z
N VAL A 1 -0.12 -13.64 27.37
CA VAL A 1 0.73 -13.26 28.52
C VAL A 1 0.52 -14.28 29.62
N ASN A 2 1.61 -14.83 30.15
CA ASN A 2 1.57 -15.85 31.21
C ASN A 2 1.06 -15.22 32.52
N PRO A 3 0.05 -15.78 33.21
CA PRO A 3 -0.41 -15.27 34.50
C PRO A 3 0.66 -15.31 35.62
N HIS A 4 1.76 -16.02 35.42
CA HIS A 4 2.92 -16.07 36.31
C HIS A 4 4.03 -15.10 35.94
N HIS A 5 3.72 -14.02 35.26
CA HIS A 5 4.68 -13.05 34.71
C HIS A 5 5.55 -12.30 35.74
N GLN A 6 5.28 -12.46 37.01
CA GLN A 6 6.16 -11.96 38.08
C GLN A 6 6.84 -13.11 38.83
N SER A 7 7.43 -14.03 38.09
CA SER A 7 8.27 -15.10 38.61
C SER A 7 9.72 -14.90 38.22
N GLU A 8 10.64 -15.52 38.95
CA GLU A 8 12.07 -15.54 38.59
C GLU A 8 12.30 -16.17 37.22
N HIS A 9 11.51 -17.19 36.85
CA HIS A 9 11.60 -17.81 35.53
C HIS A 9 11.23 -16.83 34.42
N LEU A 10 10.19 -16.02 34.58
CA LEU A 10 9.85 -14.98 33.61
C LEU A 10 11.00 -13.99 33.44
N ASN A 11 11.51 -13.46 34.56
CA ASN A 11 12.53 -12.41 34.55
C ASN A 11 13.87 -12.89 33.98
N ASN A 12 14.24 -14.15 34.25
CA ASN A 12 15.58 -14.67 33.92
C ASN A 12 15.63 -15.47 32.61
N VAL A 13 14.48 -15.93 32.09
CA VAL A 13 14.44 -16.80 30.89
C VAL A 13 13.54 -16.22 29.80
N LEU A 14 12.25 -16.03 30.09
CA LEU A 14 11.28 -15.67 29.04
C LEU A 14 11.46 -14.21 28.59
N LEU A 15 11.63 -13.28 29.52
CA LEU A 15 11.80 -11.85 29.18
C LEU A 15 13.08 -11.60 28.35
N PRO A 16 14.26 -12.12 28.72
CA PRO A 16 15.46 -12.01 27.89
C PRO A 16 15.27 -12.58 26.47
N ALA A 17 14.60 -13.72 26.33
CA ALA A 17 14.30 -14.32 25.02
C ALA A 17 13.42 -13.42 24.15
N VAL A 18 12.43 -12.73 24.74
CA VAL A 18 11.60 -11.75 24.03
C VAL A 18 12.43 -10.52 23.63
N LEU A 19 13.23 -10.01 24.55
CA LEU A 19 14.04 -8.81 24.32
C LEU A 19 15.16 -9.02 23.31
N ALA A 20 15.61 -10.26 23.10
CA ALA A 20 16.60 -10.62 22.08
C ALA A 20 16.12 -10.40 20.62
N ASN A 21 14.79 -10.21 20.40
CA ASN A 21 14.26 -9.86 19.09
C ASN A 21 14.45 -8.36 18.72
N GLY A 22 15.05 -7.56 19.63
CA GLY A 22 15.43 -6.16 19.34
C GLY A 22 16.56 -6.01 18.32
N PRO A 23 17.03 -4.77 18.09
CA PRO A 23 16.97 -3.64 19.04
C PRO A 23 15.62 -2.95 19.15
N TYR A 24 15.34 -2.37 20.33
CA TYR A 24 14.15 -1.55 20.58
C TYR A 24 14.57 -0.19 21.14
N ASP A 25 13.99 0.90 20.66
CA ASP A 25 14.24 2.25 21.18
C ASP A 25 13.36 2.54 22.40
N ILE A 26 12.15 1.98 22.41
CA ILE A 26 11.19 2.12 23.50
C ILE A 26 10.62 0.75 23.90
N VAL A 27 10.49 0.52 25.19
CA VAL A 27 9.76 -0.60 25.77
C VAL A 27 8.62 -0.06 26.64
N HIS A 28 7.40 -0.16 26.12
CA HIS A 28 6.19 0.12 26.88
C HIS A 28 5.56 -1.18 27.36
N PHE A 29 5.42 -1.34 28.67
CA PHE A 29 4.93 -2.60 29.23
C PHE A 29 3.91 -2.39 30.36
N ASN A 30 3.09 -3.41 30.57
CA ASN A 30 2.13 -3.52 31.66
C ASN A 30 2.25 -4.91 32.29
N ILE A 31 2.21 -4.98 33.61
CA ILE A 31 2.18 -6.23 34.39
C ILE A 31 1.31 -6.03 35.63
N GLY A 32 0.65 -7.11 36.09
CA GLY A 32 -0.04 -7.13 37.40
C GLY A 32 -1.51 -7.50 37.37
N LEU A 33 -2.24 -7.29 36.26
CA LEU A 33 -3.68 -7.52 36.21
C LEU A 33 -4.08 -8.96 36.60
N HIS A 34 -3.33 -9.94 36.13
CA HIS A 34 -3.63 -11.37 36.41
C HIS A 34 -3.08 -11.86 37.75
N GLY A 35 -2.41 -11.03 38.52
CA GLY A 35 -1.80 -11.38 39.80
C GLY A 35 -2.73 -11.28 41.01
N TRP A 36 -3.98 -10.81 40.82
CA TRP A 36 -4.95 -10.63 41.89
C TRP A 36 -5.42 -11.94 42.55
N GLN A 37 -5.37 -13.03 41.81
CA GLN A 37 -5.84 -14.32 42.31
C GLN A 37 -4.90 -14.87 43.37
N GLU A 38 -5.46 -15.33 44.48
CA GLU A 38 -4.68 -15.92 45.58
C GLU A 38 -3.78 -17.07 45.08
N GLY A 39 -2.55 -17.10 45.57
CA GLY A 39 -1.55 -18.11 45.18
C GLY A 39 -0.82 -17.86 43.85
N ARG A 40 -1.24 -16.89 43.03
CA ARG A 40 -0.54 -16.56 41.75
C ARG A 40 0.73 -15.75 41.97
N ILE A 41 0.72 -14.87 42.96
CA ILE A 41 1.90 -14.11 43.39
C ILE A 41 2.03 -14.34 44.89
N LYS A 42 3.19 -14.78 45.34
CA LYS A 42 3.46 -14.97 46.76
C LYS A 42 3.36 -13.62 47.49
N GLY A 43 2.61 -13.58 48.59
CA GLY A 43 2.42 -12.37 49.38
C GLY A 43 3.75 -11.66 49.67
N GLY A 44 3.81 -10.37 49.51
CA GLY A 44 4.99 -9.52 49.76
C GLY A 44 6.07 -9.55 48.69
N THR A 45 5.94 -10.37 47.62
CA THR A 45 7.01 -10.47 46.59
C THR A 45 6.76 -9.59 45.35
N PHE A 46 5.57 -8.99 45.19
CA PHE A 46 5.19 -8.25 43.98
C PHE A 46 6.19 -7.13 43.63
N GLY A 47 6.55 -6.30 44.59
CA GLY A 47 7.51 -5.19 44.36
C GLY A 47 8.89 -5.70 43.95
N THR A 48 9.42 -6.72 44.65
CA THR A 48 10.74 -7.31 44.34
C THR A 48 10.78 -7.93 42.94
N LEU A 49 9.75 -8.68 42.57
CA LEU A 49 9.65 -9.30 41.25
C LEU A 49 9.47 -8.26 40.14
N THR A 50 8.70 -7.18 40.40
CA THR A 50 8.58 -6.04 39.48
C THR A 50 9.93 -5.35 39.28
N LYS A 51 10.71 -5.15 40.33
CA LYS A 51 12.06 -4.58 40.26
C LYS A 51 12.98 -5.46 39.41
N GLY A 52 12.98 -6.76 39.64
CA GLY A 52 13.73 -7.73 38.82
C GLY A 52 13.33 -7.70 37.35
N TYR A 53 12.04 -7.55 37.05
CA TYR A 53 11.53 -7.41 35.69
C TYR A 53 12.09 -6.18 34.97
N VAL A 54 12.03 -5.03 35.61
CA VAL A 54 12.57 -3.77 35.06
C VAL A 54 14.09 -3.84 34.91
N GLN A 55 14.80 -4.42 35.89
CA GLN A 55 16.26 -4.63 35.80
C GLN A 55 16.65 -5.51 34.61
N ALA A 56 15.88 -6.56 34.34
CA ALA A 56 16.11 -7.44 33.20
C ALA A 56 15.94 -6.68 31.84
N ILE A 57 14.93 -5.81 31.74
CA ILE A 57 14.75 -4.95 30.55
C ILE A 57 15.94 -4.01 30.37
N LEU A 58 16.29 -3.25 31.40
CA LEU A 58 17.37 -2.27 31.36
C LEU A 58 18.74 -2.91 31.09
N LYS A 59 18.95 -4.12 31.59
CA LYS A 59 20.18 -4.90 31.33
C LYS A 59 20.26 -5.36 29.87
N ALA A 60 19.16 -5.85 29.32
CA ALA A 60 19.11 -6.35 27.95
C ALA A 60 19.13 -5.21 26.91
N LEU A 61 18.54 -4.06 27.25
CA LEU A 61 18.35 -2.93 26.37
C LEU A 61 18.82 -1.62 27.03
N PRO A 62 20.13 -1.44 27.26
CA PRO A 62 20.64 -0.31 28.06
C PRO A 62 20.44 1.07 27.42
N LYS A 63 20.10 1.13 26.14
CA LYS A 63 19.82 2.37 25.40
C LYS A 63 18.32 2.65 25.22
N ALA A 64 17.46 1.66 25.46
CA ALA A 64 16.02 1.82 25.28
C ALA A 64 15.41 2.69 26.39
N ARG A 65 14.44 3.50 26.02
CA ARG A 65 13.54 4.16 26.99
C ARG A 65 12.49 3.16 27.45
N VAL A 66 12.27 3.09 28.74
CA VAL A 66 11.32 2.15 29.36
C VAL A 66 10.17 2.94 29.96
N LEU A 67 8.93 2.57 29.61
CA LEU A 67 7.70 3.13 30.18
C LEU A 67 6.86 2.01 30.77
N TRP A 68 6.26 2.24 31.91
CA TRP A 68 5.34 1.33 32.53
C TRP A 68 3.91 1.88 32.50
N ALA A 69 2.93 1.02 32.14
CA ALA A 69 1.51 1.33 32.25
C ALA A 69 0.92 0.65 33.48
N SER A 70 0.16 1.38 34.29
CA SER A 70 -0.59 0.79 35.41
C SER A 70 -1.64 -0.19 34.91
N SER A 71 -1.95 -1.23 35.69
CA SER A 71 -3.05 -2.14 35.38
C SER A 71 -4.38 -1.40 35.44
N THR A 72 -5.24 -1.67 34.46
CA THR A 72 -6.58 -1.08 34.37
C THR A 72 -7.45 -1.47 35.57
N PRO A 73 -8.45 -0.66 35.93
CA PRO A 73 -9.37 -1.04 37.01
C PRO A 73 -10.19 -2.26 36.67
N VAL A 74 -10.62 -2.99 37.70
CA VAL A 74 -11.53 -4.11 37.61
C VAL A 74 -12.92 -3.64 38.02
N THR A 75 -13.94 -3.95 37.19
CA THR A 75 -15.33 -3.52 37.40
C THR A 75 -16.21 -4.66 37.90
N THR A 76 -17.38 -4.34 38.42
CA THR A 76 -18.44 -5.33 38.65
C THR A 76 -18.87 -5.98 37.34
N LYS A 77 -19.51 -7.14 37.40
CA LYS A 77 -20.23 -7.70 36.26
C LYS A 77 -21.59 -6.99 36.11
N GLY A 78 -22.02 -6.75 34.89
CA GLY A 78 -23.32 -6.13 34.65
C GLY A 78 -23.42 -5.43 33.32
N GLU A 79 -24.49 -4.69 33.11
CA GLU A 79 -24.73 -3.92 31.89
C GLU A 79 -23.81 -2.68 31.80
N PRO A 80 -23.33 -2.33 30.62
CA PRO A 80 -22.56 -1.12 30.41
C PRO A 80 -23.32 0.14 30.89
N GLY A 81 -22.65 1.00 31.68
CA GLY A 81 -23.23 2.22 32.24
C GLY A 81 -23.65 2.11 33.70
N GLU A 82 -23.83 0.92 34.26
CA GLU A 82 -24.17 0.69 35.67
C GLU A 82 -22.99 0.14 36.48
N LEU A 83 -21.86 -0.03 35.84
CA LEU A 83 -20.70 -0.69 36.41
C LEU A 83 -19.98 0.17 37.46
N LYS A 84 -19.52 -0.48 38.52
CA LYS A 84 -18.72 0.11 39.61
C LYS A 84 -17.39 -0.60 39.70
N LEU A 85 -16.44 -0.01 40.43
CA LEU A 85 -15.22 -0.71 40.79
C LEU A 85 -15.54 -1.95 41.60
N GLU A 86 -14.93 -3.06 41.27
CA GLU A 86 -15.15 -4.34 41.92
C GLU A 86 -14.56 -4.31 43.34
N PRO A 87 -15.39 -4.58 44.40
CA PRO A 87 -14.99 -4.27 45.77
C PRO A 87 -13.92 -5.21 46.34
N GLU A 88 -13.76 -6.41 45.83
CA GLU A 88 -12.78 -7.40 46.34
C GLU A 88 -11.47 -7.39 45.52
N ILE A 89 -11.59 -7.31 44.19
CA ILE A 89 -10.45 -7.48 43.28
C ILE A 89 -9.75 -6.12 43.02
N ASN A 90 -10.52 -5.05 42.81
CA ASN A 90 -9.94 -3.76 42.44
C ASN A 90 -8.99 -3.19 43.51
N PRO A 91 -9.22 -3.34 44.81
CA PRO A 91 -8.26 -2.94 45.84
C PRO A 91 -6.90 -3.65 45.74
N VAL A 92 -6.88 -4.92 45.32
CA VAL A 92 -5.64 -5.68 45.09
C VAL A 92 -4.88 -5.08 43.90
N ILE A 93 -5.59 -4.72 42.83
CA ILE A 93 -4.98 -4.06 41.65
C ILE A 93 -4.42 -2.69 42.02
N VAL A 94 -5.13 -1.91 42.82
CA VAL A 94 -4.65 -0.60 43.31
C VAL A 94 -3.36 -0.77 44.11
N GLU A 95 -3.30 -1.74 45.01
CA GLU A 95 -2.08 -2.01 45.80
C GLU A 95 -0.92 -2.49 44.91
N HIS A 96 -1.18 -3.36 43.94
CA HIS A 96 -0.16 -3.75 42.96
C HIS A 96 0.36 -2.56 42.14
N ASN A 97 -0.54 -1.70 41.65
CA ASN A 97 -0.14 -0.49 40.96
C ASN A 97 0.69 0.44 41.83
N ARG A 98 0.34 0.60 43.13
CA ARG A 98 1.08 1.39 44.09
C ARG A 98 2.49 0.85 44.31
N LEU A 99 2.64 -0.47 44.50
CA LEU A 99 3.94 -1.12 44.67
C LEU A 99 4.80 -1.00 43.41
N ALA A 100 4.21 -1.23 42.21
CA ALA A 100 4.91 -1.06 40.95
C ALA A 100 5.35 0.40 40.73
N ALA A 101 4.48 1.39 41.00
CA ALA A 101 4.80 2.80 40.84
C ALA A 101 5.99 3.22 41.73
N ARG A 102 6.13 2.66 42.95
CA ARG A 102 7.31 2.88 43.79
C ARG A 102 8.59 2.36 43.09
N VAL A 103 8.54 1.14 42.57
CA VAL A 103 9.68 0.58 41.83
C VAL A 103 10.02 1.44 40.60
N MET A 104 9.02 1.92 39.87
CA MET A 104 9.25 2.81 38.74
C MET A 104 9.91 4.12 39.15
N ALA A 105 9.46 4.72 40.24
CA ALA A 105 10.07 5.93 40.79
C ALA A 105 11.54 5.70 41.24
N GLU A 106 11.83 4.56 41.90
CA GLU A 106 13.20 4.20 42.29
C GLU A 106 14.13 4.01 41.11
N MET A 107 13.60 3.58 39.96
CA MET A 107 14.35 3.24 38.75
C MET A 107 14.25 4.31 37.67
N ASN A 108 13.65 5.46 37.95
CA ASN A 108 13.41 6.55 36.99
C ASN A 108 12.66 6.11 35.73
N VAL A 109 11.66 5.21 35.87
CA VAL A 109 10.81 4.76 34.80
C VAL A 109 9.50 5.55 34.78
N PRO A 110 9.16 6.27 33.72
CA PRO A 110 7.90 7.00 33.58
C PRO A 110 6.68 6.08 33.70
N VAL A 111 5.61 6.62 34.30
CA VAL A 111 4.35 5.92 34.54
C VAL A 111 3.26 6.44 33.62
N ASN A 112 2.62 5.52 32.91
CA ASN A 112 1.43 5.79 32.12
C ASN A 112 0.20 5.28 32.90
N ASP A 113 -0.51 6.19 33.58
CA ASP A 113 -1.58 5.81 34.50
C ASP A 113 -2.89 5.47 33.77
N PHE A 114 -3.03 4.18 33.40
CA PHE A 114 -4.24 3.63 32.81
C PHE A 114 -5.35 3.40 33.85
N HIS A 115 -4.96 3.17 35.12
CA HIS A 115 -5.94 2.91 36.17
C HIS A 115 -6.82 4.13 36.41
N THR A 116 -6.23 5.28 36.67
CA THR A 116 -6.97 6.53 36.88
C THR A 116 -7.77 6.91 35.64
N LEU A 117 -7.16 6.85 34.44
CA LEU A 117 -7.83 7.18 33.18
C LEU A 117 -9.15 6.40 32.99
N LEU A 118 -9.14 5.10 33.26
CA LEU A 118 -10.33 4.26 33.05
C LEU A 118 -11.24 4.22 34.29
N SER A 119 -10.75 4.52 35.49
CA SER A 119 -11.62 4.70 36.67
C SER A 119 -12.58 5.88 36.49
N ASP A 120 -12.14 6.92 35.78
CA ASP A 120 -12.98 8.08 35.43
C ASP A 120 -13.94 7.80 34.25
N ASN A 121 -13.84 6.61 33.60
CA ASN A 121 -14.58 6.24 32.40
C ASN A 121 -15.18 4.83 32.50
N LEU A 122 -15.75 4.46 33.64
CA LEU A 122 -16.33 3.12 33.90
C LEU A 122 -17.47 2.76 32.95
N ASN A 123 -18.16 3.73 32.40
CA ASN A 123 -19.19 3.55 31.36
C ASN A 123 -18.66 2.92 30.07
N LEU A 124 -17.35 2.86 29.90
CA LEU A 124 -16.68 2.24 28.75
C LEU A 124 -16.24 0.78 29.01
N ALA A 125 -16.54 0.21 30.18
CA ALA A 125 -16.24 -1.18 30.47
C ALA A 125 -17.26 -2.12 29.78
N ARG A 126 -16.84 -3.37 29.47
CA ARG A 126 -17.70 -4.37 28.78
C ARG A 126 -18.67 -5.10 29.70
N GLY A 127 -18.52 -4.99 31.02
CA GLY A 127 -19.36 -5.69 31.98
C GLY A 127 -18.92 -7.13 32.31
N ASP A 128 -17.78 -7.57 31.84
CA ASP A 128 -17.19 -8.88 32.14
C ASP A 128 -16.10 -8.87 33.22
N ARG A 129 -15.93 -7.75 33.87
CA ARG A 129 -14.93 -7.36 34.89
C ARG A 129 -13.61 -6.82 34.36
N PHE A 130 -13.08 -7.33 33.26
CA PHE A 130 -11.67 -7.14 32.88
C PHE A 130 -11.47 -6.44 31.54
N HIS A 131 -12.47 -6.53 30.66
CA HIS A 131 -12.32 -6.01 29.31
C HIS A 131 -13.05 -4.68 29.10
N TRP A 132 -12.55 -3.95 28.15
CA TRP A 132 -13.00 -2.60 27.83
C TRP A 132 -13.57 -2.56 26.40
N THR A 133 -14.34 -1.54 26.11
CA THR A 133 -14.91 -1.32 24.76
C THR A 133 -13.90 -0.65 23.83
N ILE A 134 -14.21 -0.65 22.53
CA ILE A 134 -13.36 0.03 21.52
C ILE A 134 -13.10 1.51 21.87
N PRO A 135 -14.07 2.32 22.31
CA PRO A 135 -13.79 3.70 22.75
C PRO A 135 -12.77 3.80 23.89
N ALA A 136 -12.81 2.88 24.88
CA ALA A 136 -11.81 2.84 25.94
C ALA A 136 -10.41 2.52 25.40
N TYR A 137 -10.30 1.56 24.48
CA TYR A 137 -9.01 1.26 23.83
C TYR A 137 -8.48 2.43 23.00
N LYS A 138 -9.34 3.25 22.40
CA LYS A 138 -8.93 4.49 21.74
C LYS A 138 -8.36 5.51 22.75
N LEU A 139 -8.97 5.67 23.93
CA LEU A 139 -8.42 6.52 25.00
C LEU A 139 -7.06 6.02 25.47
N LEU A 140 -6.91 4.71 25.70
CA LEU A 140 -5.63 4.11 26.08
C LEU A 140 -4.58 4.32 24.98
N GLY A 141 -4.94 4.09 23.72
CA GLY A 141 -4.07 4.29 22.56
C GLY A 141 -3.57 5.74 22.46
N LYS A 142 -4.46 6.73 22.63
CA LYS A 142 -4.09 8.15 22.68
C LYS A 142 -3.08 8.42 23.81
N LYS A 143 -3.33 7.90 25.00
CA LYS A 143 -2.45 8.06 26.16
C LYS A 143 -1.07 7.41 25.93
N VAL A 144 -1.02 6.23 25.31
CA VAL A 144 0.24 5.59 24.89
C VAL A 144 1.00 6.47 23.90
N THR A 145 0.32 6.95 22.86
CA THR A 145 0.93 7.82 21.85
C THR A 145 1.54 9.07 22.46
N GLU A 146 0.81 9.74 23.37
CA GLU A 146 1.31 10.92 24.07
C GLU A 146 2.57 10.60 24.90
N SER A 147 2.54 9.51 25.69
CA SER A 147 3.64 9.12 26.56
C SER A 147 4.88 8.66 25.77
N VAL A 148 4.68 7.87 24.73
CA VAL A 148 5.77 7.43 23.84
C VAL A 148 6.38 8.61 23.09
N SER A 149 5.56 9.56 22.61
CA SER A 149 6.05 10.76 21.93
C SER A 149 6.92 11.63 22.85
N LEU A 150 6.59 11.72 24.14
CA LEU A 150 7.43 12.44 25.13
C LEU A 150 8.80 11.80 25.30
N GLU A 151 8.87 10.47 25.35
CA GLU A 151 10.13 9.74 25.50
C GLU A 151 10.96 9.68 24.20
N LEU A 152 10.32 9.84 23.04
CA LEU A 152 11.01 9.94 21.75
C LEU A 152 11.69 11.30 21.55
N LYS A 153 11.15 12.40 22.09
CA LYS A 153 11.73 13.75 21.92
C LYS A 153 13.23 13.84 22.24
N PRO A 154 13.74 13.27 23.36
CA PRO A 154 15.17 13.32 23.65
C PRO A 154 16.03 12.45 22.72
N ILE A 155 15.45 11.38 22.12
CA ILE A 155 16.12 10.50 21.17
C ILE A 155 16.23 11.20 19.82
N LEU A 156 15.17 11.92 19.44
CA LEU A 156 15.06 12.58 18.14
C LEU A 156 15.78 13.94 18.08
N GLY A 157 16.19 14.51 19.25
CA GLY A 157 16.88 15.80 19.33
C GLY A 157 15.99 17.03 19.10
N PRO A 158 16.50 18.26 19.30
CA PRO A 158 15.72 19.50 19.25
C PRO A 158 15.48 20.08 17.84
N GLU A 159 16.05 19.49 16.79
CA GLU A 159 15.86 19.98 15.40
C GLU A 159 14.53 19.49 14.81
N PRO A 160 13.79 20.33 14.10
CA PRO A 160 12.65 19.85 13.32
C PRO A 160 13.15 18.81 12.32
N HIS A 161 12.51 17.63 12.33
CA HIS A 161 12.88 16.52 11.46
C HIS A 161 12.86 16.99 10.00
N LYS A 162 14.04 17.24 9.45
CA LYS A 162 14.16 17.63 8.05
C LYS A 162 13.96 16.38 7.19
N LEU A 163 12.98 16.44 6.29
CA LEU A 163 12.79 15.40 5.29
C LEU A 163 14.11 15.20 4.54
N ARG A 164 14.47 13.93 4.30
CA ARG A 164 15.53 13.52 3.39
C ARG A 164 14.92 12.70 2.27
N VAL A 165 15.42 12.84 1.08
CA VAL A 165 14.98 12.06 -0.07
C VAL A 165 16.19 11.60 -0.86
N GLY A 166 16.17 10.31 -1.23
CA GLY A 166 17.10 9.73 -2.17
C GLY A 166 16.34 9.08 -3.32
N SER A 167 16.91 9.07 -4.49
CA SER A 167 16.32 8.48 -5.68
C SER A 167 17.34 7.71 -6.50
N SER A 168 16.86 6.73 -7.25
CA SER A 168 17.68 5.88 -8.10
C SER A 168 16.87 5.31 -9.26
N SER A 169 17.55 4.98 -10.35
CA SER A 169 17.02 4.29 -11.52
C SER A 169 17.95 3.15 -11.92
N VAL A 170 17.38 1.97 -12.18
CA VAL A 170 18.10 0.76 -12.61
C VAL A 170 17.50 0.28 -13.92
N ASN A 171 18.32 0.18 -14.98
CA ASN A 171 17.90 -0.35 -16.27
C ASN A 171 17.81 -1.87 -16.24
N LEU A 172 16.75 -2.41 -16.84
CA LEU A 172 16.53 -3.84 -17.02
C LEU A 172 16.91 -4.24 -18.45
N GLN A 173 17.49 -5.44 -18.59
CA GLN A 173 17.99 -5.94 -19.87
C GLN A 173 17.04 -6.98 -20.46
N ALA A 174 16.19 -6.55 -21.40
CA ALA A 174 15.30 -7.45 -22.13
C ALA A 174 15.95 -7.93 -23.44
N ASP A 175 15.76 -9.19 -23.80
CA ASP A 175 16.21 -9.77 -25.06
C ASP A 175 15.03 -10.20 -25.97
N GLY A 176 15.34 -10.56 -27.22
CA GLY A 176 14.35 -10.90 -28.23
C GLY A 176 13.59 -12.21 -27.98
N GLY A 177 14.11 -13.10 -27.13
CA GLY A 177 13.45 -14.36 -26.76
C GLY A 177 12.39 -14.19 -25.66
N MET A 178 12.34 -13.03 -25.02
CA MET A 178 11.39 -12.74 -23.95
C MET A 178 10.02 -12.36 -24.54
N VAL A 179 8.94 -13.08 -24.14
CA VAL A 179 7.58 -12.78 -24.59
C VAL A 179 7.09 -11.45 -24.03
N ILE A 180 6.59 -10.58 -24.90
CA ILE A 180 6.03 -9.28 -24.52
C ILE A 180 4.59 -9.46 -24.04
N ALA A 181 4.27 -8.95 -22.87
CA ALA A 181 2.94 -9.01 -22.23
C ALA A 181 1.91 -8.03 -22.84
N GLY A 182 0.63 -8.20 -22.48
CA GLY A 182 -0.43 -7.22 -22.67
C GLY A 182 -1.25 -7.36 -23.96
N TYR A 183 -1.10 -8.45 -24.70
CA TYR A 183 -1.91 -8.77 -25.89
C TYR A 183 -2.52 -10.18 -25.78
N ILE A 184 -3.45 -10.52 -26.68
CA ILE A 184 -4.09 -11.85 -26.65
C ILE A 184 -3.08 -12.94 -26.98
N GLY A 185 -2.32 -12.78 -28.06
CA GLY A 185 -1.28 -13.73 -28.47
C GLY A 185 0.13 -13.28 -28.05
N PRO A 186 1.08 -14.22 -28.04
CA PRO A 186 2.46 -13.93 -27.75
C PRO A 186 3.09 -13.01 -28.80
N ARG A 187 3.91 -12.06 -28.35
CA ARG A 187 4.70 -11.16 -29.21
C ARG A 187 6.16 -11.18 -28.76
N TYR A 188 7.04 -10.97 -29.70
CA TYR A 188 8.47 -10.88 -29.49
C TYR A 188 9.07 -9.72 -30.28
N SER A 189 10.17 -9.16 -29.83
CA SER A 189 10.91 -8.13 -30.56
C SER A 189 12.37 -8.08 -30.15
N ASP A 190 13.27 -7.90 -31.12
CA ASP A 190 14.68 -7.60 -30.87
C ASP A 190 14.95 -6.10 -30.72
N LYS A 191 13.94 -5.26 -30.98
CA LYS A 191 14.04 -3.81 -30.94
C LYS A 191 13.48 -3.25 -29.65
N GLN A 192 14.06 -2.17 -29.19
CA GLN A 192 13.60 -1.42 -28.02
C GLN A 192 13.70 0.08 -28.25
N GLU A 193 12.75 0.85 -27.72
CA GLU A 193 12.80 2.30 -27.60
C GLU A 193 12.73 2.68 -26.12
N GLY A 194 13.53 3.66 -25.73
CA GLY A 194 13.71 4.00 -24.31
C GLY A 194 14.29 2.83 -23.49
N GLU A 195 14.42 3.04 -22.19
CA GLU A 195 14.88 2.03 -21.25
C GLU A 195 13.70 1.43 -20.50
N LEU A 196 13.65 0.10 -20.37
CA LEU A 196 12.81 -0.58 -19.38
C LEU A 196 13.55 -0.54 -18.05
N ARG A 197 12.94 -0.02 -17.00
CA ARG A 197 13.68 0.26 -15.77
C ARG A 197 12.84 0.12 -14.51
N VAL A 198 13.53 0.11 -13.39
CA VAL A 198 12.96 0.29 -12.06
C VAL A 198 13.47 1.60 -11.50
N THR A 199 12.57 2.48 -11.09
CA THR A 199 12.91 3.70 -10.35
C THR A 199 12.47 3.58 -8.91
N ALA A 200 13.24 4.14 -7.97
CA ALA A 200 12.89 4.17 -6.57
C ALA A 200 13.11 5.57 -5.97
N VAL A 201 12.19 5.96 -5.11
CA VAL A 201 12.30 7.17 -4.28
C VAL A 201 12.13 6.75 -2.83
N VAL A 202 13.15 7.02 -2.01
CA VAL A 202 13.12 6.77 -0.57
C VAL A 202 12.99 8.11 0.15
N CYS A 203 11.96 8.23 0.97
CA CYS A 203 11.72 9.39 1.84
C CYS A 203 11.99 8.98 3.29
N GLU A 204 12.76 9.79 4.01
CA GLU A 204 13.08 9.60 5.41
C GLU A 204 12.82 10.85 6.23
N THR A 205 12.11 10.70 7.33
CA THR A 205 12.13 11.64 8.44
C THR A 205 12.97 11.00 9.54
N PRO A 206 14.24 11.45 9.74
CA PRO A 206 15.18 10.78 10.63
C PRO A 206 14.62 10.58 12.02
N GLY A 207 14.73 9.34 12.56
CA GLY A 207 14.21 8.98 13.88
C GLY A 207 12.68 8.84 13.96
N VAL A 208 11.94 9.05 12.86
CA VAL A 208 10.48 8.88 12.81
C VAL A 208 10.09 7.72 11.90
N ASN A 209 10.31 7.85 10.60
CA ASN A 209 9.96 6.79 9.65
C ASN A 209 10.75 6.93 8.33
N LYS A 210 10.79 5.83 7.60
CA LYS A 210 11.36 5.73 6.25
C LYS A 210 10.40 4.96 5.36
N VAL A 211 10.08 5.50 4.19
CA VAL A 211 9.22 4.84 3.20
C VAL A 211 9.92 4.81 1.84
N ALA A 212 9.58 3.82 1.02
CA ALA A 212 10.06 3.69 -0.34
C ALA A 212 8.89 3.56 -1.31
N ILE A 213 8.98 4.26 -2.45
CA ILE A 213 8.05 4.17 -3.57
C ILE A 213 8.86 3.71 -4.76
N VAL A 214 8.43 2.60 -5.36
CA VAL A 214 9.11 1.94 -6.47
C VAL A 214 8.16 1.89 -7.67
N SER A 215 8.67 2.22 -8.84
CA SER A 215 7.96 2.10 -10.11
C SER A 215 8.75 1.21 -11.07
N CYS A 216 8.07 0.24 -11.70
CA CYS A 216 8.67 -0.76 -12.58
C CYS A 216 8.03 -0.72 -13.97
N ASP A 217 8.83 -0.65 -15.02
CA ASP A 217 8.36 -0.67 -16.41
C ASP A 217 8.01 -2.10 -16.84
N VAL A 218 6.91 -2.61 -16.29
CA VAL A 218 6.30 -3.91 -16.60
C VAL A 218 4.78 -3.77 -16.68
N LEU A 219 4.12 -4.79 -17.22
CA LEU A 219 2.64 -4.80 -17.30
C LEU A 219 2.02 -4.90 -15.90
N TRP A 220 2.47 -5.83 -15.08
CA TRP A 220 2.08 -6.07 -13.69
C TRP A 220 3.20 -6.77 -12.93
N ILE A 221 3.09 -6.85 -11.60
CA ILE A 221 4.08 -7.53 -10.76
C ILE A 221 3.38 -8.50 -9.82
N PRO A 222 3.56 -9.83 -9.98
CA PRO A 222 3.04 -10.82 -9.04
C PRO A 222 3.60 -10.63 -7.63
N ARG A 223 2.79 -10.89 -6.62
CA ARG A 223 3.16 -10.79 -5.21
C ARG A 223 4.44 -11.54 -4.85
N LEU A 224 4.69 -12.71 -5.45
CA LEU A 224 5.90 -13.50 -5.18
C LEU A 224 7.19 -12.72 -5.48
N ILE A 225 7.23 -11.97 -6.58
CA ILE A 225 8.37 -11.11 -6.93
C ILE A 225 8.53 -9.99 -5.91
N VAL A 226 7.41 -9.37 -5.53
CA VAL A 226 7.39 -8.27 -4.56
C VAL A 226 7.87 -8.76 -3.19
N ASP A 227 7.29 -9.83 -2.64
CA ASP A 227 7.62 -10.34 -1.31
C ASP A 227 9.11 -10.75 -1.20
N ALA A 228 9.66 -11.38 -2.25
CA ALA A 228 11.07 -11.72 -2.32
C ALA A 228 11.96 -10.46 -2.29
N ALA A 229 11.62 -9.45 -3.10
CA ALA A 229 12.35 -8.18 -3.12
C ALA A 229 12.26 -7.44 -1.76
N LEU A 230 11.07 -7.38 -1.14
CA LEU A 230 10.86 -6.71 0.15
C LEU A 230 11.69 -7.33 1.27
N SER A 231 11.81 -8.66 1.30
CA SER A 231 12.65 -9.36 2.28
C SER A 231 14.11 -8.91 2.20
N GLU A 232 14.66 -8.86 0.99
CA GLU A 232 16.05 -8.48 0.75
C GLU A 232 16.30 -6.97 1.00
N ILE A 233 15.36 -6.11 0.60
CA ILE A 233 15.43 -4.66 0.87
C ILE A 233 15.48 -4.42 2.38
N THR A 234 14.59 -5.06 3.12
CA THR A 234 14.54 -4.91 4.59
C THR A 234 15.86 -5.30 5.24
N ALA A 235 16.45 -6.41 4.81
CA ALA A 235 17.75 -6.86 5.33
C ALA A 235 18.89 -5.86 5.02
N LYS A 236 18.87 -5.20 3.86
CA LYS A 236 19.93 -4.29 3.41
C LYS A 236 19.74 -2.83 3.86
N THR A 237 18.53 -2.38 4.08
CA THR A 237 18.20 -0.94 4.32
C THR A 237 17.52 -0.66 5.65
N GLY A 238 16.98 -1.69 6.30
CA GLY A 238 16.14 -1.56 7.50
C GLY A 238 14.74 -0.98 7.23
N ILE A 239 14.35 -0.76 5.97
CA ILE A 239 12.99 -0.29 5.64
C ILE A 239 12.01 -1.45 5.84
N SER A 240 10.99 -1.24 6.67
CA SER A 240 9.94 -2.25 6.90
C SER A 240 9.18 -2.59 5.60
N PRO A 241 8.82 -3.87 5.36
CA PRO A 241 8.01 -4.26 4.19
C PRO A 241 6.69 -3.49 4.08
N GLY A 242 6.10 -3.09 5.21
CA GLY A 242 4.90 -2.24 5.27
C GLY A 242 5.09 -0.82 4.78
N ASN A 243 6.34 -0.36 4.67
CA ASN A 243 6.73 0.98 4.26
C ASN A 243 7.22 1.06 2.80
N ILE A 244 7.14 -0.01 2.05
CA ILE A 244 7.58 -0.06 0.64
C ILE A 244 6.35 -0.28 -0.24
N LEU A 245 6.12 0.60 -1.20
CA LEU A 245 5.10 0.48 -2.24
C LEU A 245 5.82 0.18 -3.55
N VAL A 246 5.44 -0.91 -4.22
CA VAL A 246 5.95 -1.29 -5.54
C VAL A 246 4.81 -1.21 -6.53
N ASN A 247 4.96 -0.40 -7.59
CA ASN A 247 3.94 -0.16 -8.62
C ASN A 247 4.46 -0.58 -10.00
N ALA A 248 3.60 -1.17 -10.83
CA ALA A 248 3.87 -1.39 -12.25
C ALA A 248 3.35 -0.19 -13.07
N THR A 249 4.12 0.27 -14.06
CA THR A 249 3.70 1.35 -14.98
C THR A 249 2.68 0.90 -16.00
N HIS A 250 2.33 -0.38 -15.98
CA HIS A 250 1.37 -1.02 -16.90
C HIS A 250 1.74 -0.93 -18.38
N THR A 251 3.03 -0.85 -18.72
CA THR A 251 3.41 -0.89 -20.13
C THR A 251 3.08 -2.22 -20.79
N HIS A 252 2.32 -2.18 -21.89
CA HIS A 252 1.99 -3.34 -22.71
C HIS A 252 3.12 -3.71 -23.71
N HIS A 253 4.32 -3.23 -23.44
CA HIS A 253 5.46 -3.39 -24.36
C HIS A 253 6.73 -3.87 -23.66
N ALA A 254 6.63 -4.38 -22.43
CA ALA A 254 7.71 -5.04 -21.69
C ALA A 254 7.53 -6.56 -21.67
N PRO A 255 8.59 -7.34 -21.38
CA PRO A 255 8.45 -8.77 -21.19
C PRO A 255 7.50 -9.13 -20.06
N SER A 256 6.89 -10.32 -20.14
CA SER A 256 5.89 -10.80 -19.21
C SER A 256 6.48 -11.26 -17.88
N THR A 257 5.84 -10.86 -16.79
CA THR A 257 6.15 -11.29 -15.42
C THR A 257 5.15 -12.32 -14.88
N ALA A 258 4.02 -12.52 -15.55
CA ALA A 258 3.01 -13.53 -15.19
C ALA A 258 2.24 -13.97 -16.44
N PRO A 259 1.77 -15.23 -16.51
CA PRO A 259 0.99 -15.70 -17.62
C PRO A 259 -0.42 -15.10 -17.61
N ALA A 260 -0.87 -14.68 -18.78
CA ALA A 260 -2.27 -14.35 -19.05
C ALA A 260 -2.55 -14.51 -20.53
N HIS A 261 -3.82 -14.63 -20.92
CA HIS A 261 -4.22 -14.90 -22.31
C HIS A 261 -3.43 -16.09 -22.90
N ASP A 262 -2.77 -15.89 -24.04
CA ASP A 262 -1.96 -16.93 -24.72
C ASP A 262 -0.46 -16.60 -24.65
N PHE A 263 0.00 -15.85 -23.66
CA PHE A 263 1.41 -15.60 -23.45
C PHE A 263 1.87 -16.13 -22.09
N GLY A 264 3.08 -16.69 -22.07
CA GLY A 264 3.71 -17.21 -20.87
C GLY A 264 4.45 -16.15 -20.07
N VAL A 265 5.46 -16.58 -19.33
CA VAL A 265 6.32 -15.75 -18.49
C VAL A 265 7.78 -15.96 -18.88
N SER A 266 8.61 -14.95 -18.70
CA SER A 266 10.07 -15.07 -18.78
C SER A 266 10.65 -15.08 -17.37
N GLU A 267 11.14 -16.24 -16.91
CA GLU A 267 11.71 -16.37 -15.56
C GLU A 267 12.93 -15.46 -15.35
N SER A 268 13.81 -15.37 -16.34
CA SER A 268 14.98 -14.48 -16.28
C SER A 268 14.59 -13.00 -16.21
N TRP A 269 13.45 -12.62 -16.79
CA TRP A 269 12.91 -11.27 -16.64
C TRP A 269 12.34 -11.04 -15.25
N CYS A 270 11.62 -12.02 -14.69
CA CYS A 270 11.11 -11.95 -13.31
C CYS A 270 12.24 -11.76 -12.30
N GLU A 271 13.34 -12.49 -12.46
CA GLU A 271 14.53 -12.35 -11.63
C GLU A 271 15.16 -10.96 -11.77
N GLN A 272 15.31 -10.46 -12.99
CA GLN A 272 15.82 -9.11 -13.23
C GLN A 272 14.94 -8.02 -12.60
N VAL A 273 13.62 -8.15 -12.68
CA VAL A 273 12.67 -7.21 -12.05
C VAL A 273 12.85 -7.24 -10.52
N GLN A 274 12.91 -8.44 -9.92
CA GLN A 274 13.14 -8.59 -8.48
C GLN A 274 14.44 -7.93 -8.05
N LEU A 275 15.55 -8.25 -8.70
CA LEU A 275 16.88 -7.70 -8.39
C LEU A 275 16.92 -6.18 -8.67
N GLY A 276 16.27 -5.71 -9.73
CA GLY A 276 16.13 -4.30 -10.06
C GLY A 276 15.40 -3.51 -8.97
N ILE A 277 14.31 -4.06 -8.42
CA ILE A 277 13.58 -3.47 -7.28
C ILE A 277 14.50 -3.34 -6.06
N VAL A 278 15.23 -4.41 -5.72
CA VAL A 278 16.18 -4.41 -4.60
C VAL A 278 17.27 -3.37 -4.82
N GLN A 279 17.91 -3.38 -5.97
CA GLN A 279 19.02 -2.48 -6.27
C GLN A 279 18.58 -1.02 -6.26
N ALA A 280 17.44 -0.70 -6.90
CA ALA A 280 16.93 0.66 -6.94
C ALA A 280 16.65 1.22 -5.53
N VAL A 281 16.00 0.44 -4.64
CA VAL A 281 15.74 0.91 -3.28
C VAL A 281 17.01 1.03 -2.46
N VAL A 282 17.96 0.09 -2.59
CA VAL A 282 19.25 0.16 -1.89
C VAL A 282 20.04 1.39 -2.30
N ASP A 283 20.10 1.70 -3.60
CA ASP A 283 20.85 2.87 -4.10
C ASP A 283 20.14 4.19 -3.77
N ALA A 284 18.81 4.24 -3.85
CA ALA A 284 18.04 5.37 -3.39
C ALA A 284 18.22 5.61 -1.87
N ASN A 285 18.29 4.54 -1.07
CA ASN A 285 18.56 4.66 0.37
C ASN A 285 19.97 5.17 0.68
N LYS A 286 20.99 4.80 -0.12
CA LYS A 286 22.35 5.36 0.01
C LYS A 286 22.39 6.85 -0.34
N SER A 287 21.61 7.29 -1.33
CA SER A 287 21.57 8.71 -1.75
C SER A 287 20.86 9.63 -0.75
N LEU A 288 20.27 9.12 0.33
CA LEU A 288 19.74 9.93 1.46
C LEU A 288 20.81 10.79 2.16
N GLU A 289 22.09 10.47 2.01
CA GLU A 289 23.21 11.21 2.61
C GLU A 289 23.32 12.66 2.10
N GLY A 290 22.67 13.00 0.97
CA GLY A 290 22.68 14.33 0.34
C GLY A 290 22.06 15.47 1.15
N GLY A 291 21.43 15.20 2.30
CA GLY A 291 20.97 16.23 3.24
C GLY A 291 19.45 16.46 3.26
N ALA A 292 19.06 17.58 3.88
CA ALA A 292 17.66 17.97 4.04
C ALA A 292 17.04 18.42 2.72
N CYS A 293 15.78 18.07 2.49
CA CYS A 293 15.00 18.53 1.34
C CYS A 293 13.65 19.11 1.75
N GLU A 294 13.02 19.78 0.80
CA GLU A 294 11.68 20.33 0.89
C GLU A 294 10.75 19.58 -0.06
N PHE A 295 9.51 19.39 0.35
CA PHE A 295 8.47 18.74 -0.43
C PHE A 295 7.54 19.79 -1.07
N PHE A 296 7.39 19.72 -2.37
CA PHE A 296 6.49 20.54 -3.17
C PHE A 296 5.44 19.66 -3.85
N PHE A 297 4.21 20.14 -3.86
CA PHE A 297 3.10 19.42 -4.48
C PHE A 297 2.23 20.35 -5.33
N HIS A 298 1.78 19.84 -6.47
CA HIS A 298 0.70 20.43 -7.27
C HIS A 298 -0.18 19.35 -7.87
N LEU A 299 -1.47 19.61 -7.90
CA LEU A 299 -2.44 18.78 -8.60
C LEU A 299 -2.68 19.39 -9.98
N GLY A 300 -2.01 18.86 -11.00
CA GLY A 300 -2.22 19.19 -12.41
C GLY A 300 -3.41 18.44 -13.00
N GLU A 301 -3.68 18.65 -14.27
CA GLU A 301 -4.74 18.00 -15.03
C GLU A 301 -4.29 17.72 -16.47
N GLU A 302 -4.51 16.47 -16.93
CA GLU A 302 -4.39 16.06 -18.33
C GLU A 302 -5.66 15.30 -18.74
N LYS A 303 -6.45 15.83 -19.67
CA LYS A 303 -7.75 15.31 -20.09
C LYS A 303 -7.88 15.00 -21.58
N THR A 304 -6.77 15.07 -22.32
CA THR A 304 -6.78 14.97 -23.77
C THR A 304 -6.16 13.70 -24.32
N ILE A 305 -5.53 12.88 -23.46
CA ILE A 305 -4.92 11.60 -23.83
C ILE A 305 -5.87 10.44 -23.53
N GLY A 306 -6.45 10.43 -22.33
CA GLY A 306 -7.29 9.34 -21.85
C GLY A 306 -8.78 9.63 -21.92
N ALA A 307 -9.57 8.56 -21.99
CA ALA A 307 -11.03 8.59 -21.82
C ALA A 307 -11.52 7.22 -21.34
N ASN A 308 -12.76 7.16 -20.82
CA ASN A 308 -13.39 5.87 -20.53
C ASN A 308 -13.54 5.06 -21.82
N SER A 309 -12.90 3.91 -21.91
CA SER A 309 -12.85 3.06 -23.10
C SER A 309 -14.05 2.12 -23.21
N ARG A 310 -14.81 1.98 -22.14
CA ARG A 310 -16.00 1.13 -22.07
C ARG A 310 -17.22 1.91 -22.55
N LEU A 311 -17.45 1.87 -23.86
CA LEU A 311 -18.62 2.53 -24.47
C LEU A 311 -19.75 1.52 -24.63
N LEU A 312 -20.90 1.78 -24.03
CA LEU A 312 -22.13 1.01 -24.24
C LEU A 312 -22.74 1.42 -25.59
N LEU A 313 -22.76 0.50 -26.52
CA LEU A 313 -23.33 0.67 -27.85
C LEU A 313 -24.85 0.48 -27.85
N PRO A 314 -25.57 0.95 -28.90
CA PRO A 314 -27.03 0.81 -29.01
C PRO A 314 -27.54 -0.65 -28.99
N ASP A 315 -26.71 -1.60 -29.37
CA ASP A 315 -27.01 -3.06 -29.38
C ASP A 315 -26.73 -3.75 -28.03
N GLY A 316 -26.39 -2.96 -27.01
CA GLY A 316 -26.10 -3.45 -25.65
C GLY A 316 -24.70 -4.04 -25.48
N ILE A 317 -23.82 -3.96 -26.46
CA ILE A 317 -22.41 -4.40 -26.33
C ILE A 317 -21.57 -3.28 -25.73
N VAL A 318 -20.71 -3.62 -24.78
CA VAL A 318 -19.68 -2.74 -24.27
C VAL A 318 -18.38 -2.95 -25.04
N THR A 319 -17.80 -1.87 -25.56
CA THR A 319 -16.59 -1.93 -26.37
C THR A 319 -15.39 -2.41 -25.57
N TRP A 320 -14.44 -3.06 -26.24
CA TRP A 320 -13.14 -3.44 -25.71
C TRP A 320 -12.01 -2.75 -26.46
N ILE A 321 -11.92 -2.99 -27.79
CA ILE A 321 -10.82 -2.50 -28.62
C ILE A 321 -11.30 -1.34 -29.47
N ASN A 322 -10.54 -0.25 -29.41
CA ASN A 322 -10.62 0.93 -30.27
C ASN A 322 -12.02 1.21 -30.87
N PRO A 323 -12.96 1.72 -30.08
CA PRO A 323 -14.34 1.95 -30.53
C PRO A 323 -14.47 2.97 -31.67
N ARG A 324 -13.35 3.63 -32.02
CA ARG A 324 -13.32 4.82 -32.81
C ARG A 324 -13.72 4.75 -34.22
N ARG A 325 -13.22 3.76 -34.93
CA ARG A 325 -13.35 3.76 -36.37
C ARG A 325 -14.78 3.47 -36.85
N GLU A 326 -15.56 2.78 -36.06
CA GLU A 326 -16.91 2.36 -36.46
C GLU A 326 -18.05 2.87 -35.59
N SER A 327 -17.77 3.36 -34.36
CA SER A 327 -18.79 3.58 -33.34
C SER A 327 -18.68 4.88 -32.59
N ALA A 328 -17.67 5.70 -32.79
CA ALA A 328 -17.32 6.86 -31.96
C ALA A 328 -18.44 7.88 -31.74
N GLY A 329 -19.43 7.94 -32.62
CA GLY A 329 -20.60 8.80 -32.43
C GLY A 329 -21.83 8.10 -31.79
N LYS A 330 -21.75 6.81 -31.47
CA LYS A 330 -22.93 6.00 -31.07
C LYS A 330 -22.82 5.40 -29.65
N GLY A 331 -21.63 5.29 -29.07
CA GLY A 331 -21.43 4.70 -27.76
C GLY A 331 -21.51 5.73 -26.63
N LYS A 332 -22.05 5.33 -25.48
CA LYS A 332 -22.07 6.15 -24.26
C LYS A 332 -21.03 5.62 -23.29
N PRO A 333 -20.12 6.47 -22.71
CA PRO A 333 -19.20 6.04 -21.67
C PRO A 333 -19.96 5.42 -20.48
N THR A 334 -19.47 4.29 -19.96
CA THR A 334 -20.08 3.60 -18.82
C THR A 334 -19.54 4.09 -17.47
N GLY A 335 -18.57 4.99 -17.45
CA GLY A 335 -17.98 5.54 -16.24
C GLY A 335 -17.17 6.81 -16.54
N PRO A 336 -16.57 7.41 -15.50
CA PRO A 336 -15.77 8.62 -15.63
C PRO A 336 -14.38 8.34 -16.23
N PHE A 337 -13.70 9.43 -16.58
CA PHE A 337 -12.25 9.52 -16.72
C PHE A 337 -11.70 10.40 -15.58
N ASP A 338 -10.56 10.06 -15.02
CA ASP A 338 -9.87 10.83 -14.00
C ASP A 338 -8.68 11.55 -14.63
N ALA A 339 -8.85 12.82 -14.90
CA ALA A 339 -7.85 13.66 -15.55
C ALA A 339 -6.79 14.22 -14.58
N GLN A 340 -6.90 13.97 -13.28
CA GLN A 340 -5.96 14.49 -12.30
C GLN A 340 -4.55 13.94 -12.53
N LEU A 341 -3.57 14.82 -12.44
CA LEU A 341 -2.16 14.53 -12.59
C LEU A 341 -1.39 15.16 -11.42
N PRO A 342 -1.36 14.48 -10.25
CA PRO A 342 -0.57 14.95 -9.12
C PRO A 342 0.92 14.87 -9.44
N VAL A 343 1.67 15.88 -9.02
CA VAL A 343 3.14 15.95 -9.12
C VAL A 343 3.72 16.24 -7.75
N LEU A 344 4.57 15.34 -7.29
CA LEU A 344 5.35 15.41 -6.07
C LEU A 344 6.79 15.73 -6.47
N ASP A 345 7.31 16.89 -6.06
CA ASP A 345 8.68 17.34 -6.38
C ASP A 345 9.45 17.56 -5.07
N PHE A 346 10.49 16.78 -4.87
CA PHE A 346 11.37 16.86 -3.72
C PHE A 346 12.61 17.64 -4.11
N ARG A 347 12.85 18.79 -3.46
CA ARG A 347 13.92 19.71 -3.80
C ARG A 347 14.91 19.87 -2.65
N ASP A 348 16.17 20.02 -2.97
CA ASP A 348 17.16 20.47 -2.00
C ASP A 348 16.90 21.90 -1.54
N LEU A 349 17.68 22.39 -0.59
CA LEU A 349 17.55 23.75 -0.06
C LEU A 349 17.99 24.83 -1.07
N GLN A 350 18.58 24.45 -2.20
CA GLN A 350 18.94 25.31 -3.33
C GLN A 350 17.85 25.34 -4.40
N GLY A 351 16.79 24.54 -4.23
CA GLY A 351 15.65 24.44 -5.16
C GLY A 351 15.84 23.45 -6.31
N GLN A 352 16.95 22.69 -6.32
CA GLN A 352 17.19 21.64 -7.30
C GLN A 352 16.38 20.40 -6.94
N SER A 353 15.67 19.81 -7.90
CA SER A 353 14.93 18.56 -7.66
C SER A 353 15.87 17.39 -7.41
N LEU A 354 15.55 16.60 -6.38
CA LEU A 354 16.20 15.35 -6.00
C LEU A 354 15.41 14.12 -6.47
N ALA A 355 14.10 14.25 -6.60
CA ALA A 355 13.20 13.25 -7.14
C ALA A 355 11.88 13.89 -7.56
N ILE A 356 11.25 13.35 -8.59
CA ILE A 356 9.90 13.72 -9.03
C ILE A 356 9.07 12.45 -9.13
N ILE A 357 7.87 12.47 -8.53
CA ILE A 357 6.87 11.41 -8.70
C ILE A 357 5.62 12.04 -9.30
N TRP A 358 4.99 11.36 -10.24
CA TRP A 358 3.73 11.79 -10.82
C TRP A 358 2.84 10.60 -11.14
N ASN A 359 1.54 10.85 -11.31
CA ASN A 359 0.54 9.82 -11.52
C ASN A 359 -0.49 10.30 -12.52
N HIS A 360 -1.06 9.39 -13.31
CA HIS A 360 -2.17 9.65 -14.23
C HIS A 360 -2.88 8.34 -14.56
N SER A 361 -4.13 8.40 -15.03
CA SER A 361 -5.03 7.23 -15.10
C SER A 361 -5.42 6.88 -16.55
N THR A 362 -4.47 6.44 -17.37
CA THR A 362 -4.73 5.97 -18.75
C THR A 362 -3.86 4.77 -19.07
N HIS A 363 -4.45 3.64 -19.49
CA HIS A 363 -3.72 2.43 -19.88
C HIS A 363 -2.49 2.75 -20.72
N THR A 364 -1.35 2.21 -20.33
CA THR A 364 -0.02 2.51 -20.88
C THR A 364 0.23 1.69 -22.15
N ILE A 365 -0.49 2.02 -23.23
CA ILE A 365 -0.42 1.32 -24.53
C ILE A 365 -0.02 2.29 -25.63
N GLY A 366 1.06 2.01 -26.32
CA GLY A 366 1.52 2.74 -27.50
C GLY A 366 3.04 2.88 -27.55
N THR A 367 3.58 2.92 -28.76
CA THR A 367 5.01 3.02 -29.05
C THR A 367 5.26 4.02 -30.17
N LEU A 368 6.45 4.63 -30.21
CA LEU A 368 6.86 5.52 -31.30
C LEU A 368 7.13 4.72 -32.58
N ALA A 369 7.77 3.57 -32.43
CA ALA A 369 8.06 2.66 -33.55
C ALA A 369 7.18 1.40 -33.47
N ASN A 370 6.95 0.74 -34.59
CA ASN A 370 6.21 -0.52 -34.62
C ASN A 370 7.04 -1.70 -34.13
N ASN A 371 6.40 -2.63 -33.43
CA ASN A 371 6.98 -3.88 -32.97
C ASN A 371 8.31 -3.68 -32.21
N VAL A 372 8.25 -2.89 -31.14
CA VAL A 372 9.36 -2.64 -30.24
C VAL A 372 8.96 -2.92 -28.79
N ARG A 373 9.95 -3.24 -27.95
CA ARG A 373 9.79 -3.12 -26.50
C ARG A 373 9.87 -1.65 -26.12
N SER A 374 9.10 -1.23 -25.11
CA SER A 374 9.01 0.19 -24.75
C SER A 374 8.45 0.38 -23.34
N PRO A 375 8.89 1.38 -22.60
CA PRO A 375 8.21 1.85 -21.40
C PRO A 375 6.93 2.64 -21.73
N SER A 376 6.54 2.71 -23.03
CA SER A 376 5.41 3.44 -23.57
C SER A 376 5.46 4.95 -23.26
N PHE A 377 4.40 5.68 -23.59
CA PHE A 377 4.42 7.14 -23.53
C PHE A 377 4.68 7.71 -22.12
N TYR A 378 4.28 7.05 -21.05
CA TYR A 378 4.56 7.51 -19.68
C TYR A 378 6.04 7.36 -19.32
N GLY A 379 6.62 6.18 -19.56
CA GLY A 379 8.03 5.97 -19.28
C GLY A 379 8.94 6.78 -20.20
N LEU A 380 8.58 6.93 -21.49
CA LEU A 380 9.31 7.80 -22.41
C LEU A 380 9.25 9.27 -21.97
N ALA A 381 8.07 9.78 -21.56
CA ALA A 381 7.92 11.11 -21.02
C ALA A 381 8.75 11.32 -19.73
N ALA A 382 8.77 10.32 -18.84
CA ALA A 382 9.59 10.37 -17.62
C ALA A 382 11.09 10.47 -17.96
N GLN A 383 11.59 9.67 -18.90
CA GLN A 383 13.01 9.71 -19.33
C GLN A 383 13.39 11.04 -20.01
N GLU A 384 12.48 11.65 -20.75
CA GLU A 384 12.72 12.98 -21.30
C GLU A 384 12.71 14.07 -20.22
N LEU A 385 11.78 13.98 -19.26
CA LEU A 385 11.75 14.87 -18.09
C LEU A 385 13.03 14.77 -17.27
N GLU A 386 13.61 13.57 -17.11
CA GLU A 386 14.90 13.40 -16.43
C GLU A 386 16.04 14.13 -17.13
N LYS A 387 16.08 14.11 -18.46
CA LYS A 387 17.08 14.87 -19.23
C LYS A 387 16.96 16.38 -19.02
N GLU A 388 15.73 16.87 -18.84
CA GLU A 388 15.46 18.29 -18.62
C GLU A 388 15.67 18.73 -17.17
N THR A 389 15.39 17.85 -16.21
CA THR A 389 15.41 18.19 -14.78
C THR A 389 16.68 17.76 -14.05
N GLY A 390 17.43 16.83 -14.64
CA GLY A 390 18.66 16.28 -14.05
C GLY A 390 18.42 15.36 -12.84
N THR A 391 17.19 14.88 -12.64
CA THR A 391 16.84 14.01 -11.51
C THR A 391 15.94 12.85 -11.95
N VAL A 392 15.84 11.83 -11.10
CA VAL A 392 14.95 10.68 -11.33
C VAL A 392 13.49 11.11 -11.34
N VAL A 393 12.76 10.68 -12.37
CA VAL A 393 11.32 10.92 -12.54
C VAL A 393 10.59 9.58 -12.57
N SER A 394 9.79 9.33 -11.53
CA SER A 394 8.98 8.11 -11.39
C SER A 394 7.54 8.36 -11.80
N PHE A 395 7.00 7.51 -12.64
CA PHE A 395 5.58 7.47 -12.97
C PHE A 395 4.88 6.35 -12.19
N LEU A 396 3.72 6.63 -11.62
CA LEU A 396 2.85 5.65 -10.99
C LEU A 396 1.55 5.56 -11.80
N GLU A 397 1.18 4.35 -12.23
CA GLU A 397 -0.09 4.14 -12.92
C GLU A 397 -1.27 4.43 -11.99
N GLY A 398 -2.20 5.27 -12.46
CA GLY A 398 -3.43 5.61 -11.75
C GLY A 398 -4.54 4.57 -11.98
N ALA A 399 -5.74 4.78 -11.41
CA ALA A 399 -6.88 3.88 -11.61
C ALA A 399 -7.35 3.91 -13.08
N SER A 400 -6.71 3.10 -13.91
CA SER A 400 -6.85 3.10 -15.38
C SER A 400 -7.60 1.89 -15.95
N GLY A 401 -8.06 0.93 -15.11
CA GLY A 401 -8.70 -0.31 -15.57
C GLY A 401 -9.89 -0.15 -16.51
N SER A 402 -10.48 1.05 -16.60
CA SER A 402 -11.58 1.36 -17.54
C SER A 402 -11.25 2.47 -18.54
N THR A 403 -9.99 2.91 -18.65
CA THR A 403 -9.60 4.07 -19.46
C THR A 403 -8.46 3.76 -20.43
N HIS A 404 -8.51 4.34 -21.62
CA HIS A 404 -7.51 4.18 -22.67
C HIS A 404 -7.36 5.48 -23.48
N ASN A 405 -6.26 5.57 -24.25
CA ASN A 405 -6.11 6.55 -25.33
C ASN A 405 -7.03 6.16 -26.50
N ILE A 406 -8.34 6.31 -26.33
CA ILE A 406 -9.32 5.94 -27.33
C ILE A 406 -9.31 6.88 -28.54
N ASP A 407 -8.72 8.11 -28.38
CA ASP A 407 -8.58 9.07 -29.45
C ASP A 407 -7.36 8.79 -30.33
N ALA A 408 -6.59 7.71 -30.13
CA ALA A 408 -5.36 7.36 -30.81
C ALA A 408 -4.45 8.59 -30.97
N VAL A 409 -4.39 9.41 -29.92
CA VAL A 409 -3.44 10.50 -29.86
C VAL A 409 -2.06 9.90 -30.11
N PRO A 410 -1.28 10.39 -31.07
CA PRO A 410 0.05 9.86 -31.36
C PRO A 410 0.94 9.84 -30.11
N VAL A 411 1.74 8.80 -29.93
CA VAL A 411 2.60 8.64 -28.75
C VAL A 411 3.54 9.83 -28.56
N SER A 412 4.12 10.37 -29.62
CA SER A 412 4.93 11.60 -29.55
C SER A 412 4.16 12.79 -28.96
N VAL A 413 2.89 12.96 -29.36
CA VAL A 413 2.02 14.02 -28.83
C VAL A 413 1.63 13.74 -27.37
N CYS A 414 1.42 12.48 -26.99
CA CYS A 414 1.20 12.11 -25.58
C CYS A 414 2.40 12.51 -24.73
N ILE A 415 3.62 12.17 -25.17
CA ILE A 415 4.87 12.51 -24.47
C ILE A 415 4.98 14.04 -24.29
N GLU A 416 4.79 14.80 -25.36
CA GLU A 416 4.87 16.28 -25.31
C GLU A 416 3.86 16.88 -24.31
N ARG A 417 2.59 16.42 -24.36
CA ARG A 417 1.54 16.92 -23.47
C ARG A 417 1.82 16.59 -22.01
N LEU A 418 2.21 15.34 -21.72
CA LEU A 418 2.54 14.91 -20.36
C LEU A 418 3.71 15.69 -19.79
N LYS A 419 4.79 15.84 -20.56
CA LYS A 419 5.93 16.67 -20.17
C LYS A 419 5.51 18.11 -19.85
N ALA A 420 4.73 18.73 -20.73
CA ALA A 420 4.26 20.09 -20.54
C ALA A 420 3.43 20.25 -19.24
N VAL A 421 2.53 19.31 -18.95
CA VAL A 421 1.72 19.36 -17.73
C VAL A 421 2.56 19.12 -16.48
N VAL A 422 3.51 18.16 -16.50
CA VAL A 422 4.40 17.91 -15.35
C VAL A 422 5.31 19.13 -15.08
N LEU A 423 5.89 19.75 -16.11
CA LEU A 423 6.72 20.94 -15.95
C LEU A 423 5.92 22.14 -15.45
N ASP A 424 4.72 22.37 -15.99
CA ASP A 424 3.80 23.41 -15.51
C ASP A 424 3.39 23.17 -14.04
N ALA A 425 3.07 21.93 -13.69
CA ALA A 425 2.75 21.55 -12.31
C ALA A 425 3.94 21.82 -11.36
N ARG A 426 5.17 21.51 -11.77
CA ARG A 426 6.38 21.81 -10.99
C ARG A 426 6.57 23.32 -10.75
N LEU A 427 6.28 24.16 -11.74
CA LEU A 427 6.33 25.61 -11.60
C LEU A 427 5.27 26.16 -10.64
N LYS A 428 4.10 25.53 -10.60
CA LYS A 428 2.96 25.89 -9.74
C LYS A 428 3.00 25.24 -8.37
N ALA A 429 3.88 24.26 -8.17
CA ALA A 429 3.96 23.47 -6.96
C ALA A 429 4.23 24.34 -5.73
N LYS A 430 3.48 24.10 -4.67
CA LYS A 430 3.62 24.78 -3.39
C LYS A 430 4.34 23.87 -2.41
N ARG A 431 5.11 24.49 -1.52
CA ARG A 431 5.76 23.77 -0.43
C ARG A 431 4.73 23.23 0.56
N HIS A 432 4.88 21.96 0.90
CA HIS A 432 4.10 21.28 1.93
C HIS A 432 5.02 20.86 3.09
N ASN A 433 4.55 20.98 4.32
CA ASN A 433 5.30 20.53 5.48
C ASN A 433 5.10 19.01 5.64
N VAL A 434 6.20 18.26 5.74
CA VAL A 434 6.16 16.83 6.02
C VAL A 434 6.33 16.59 7.52
N THR A 435 5.23 16.72 8.25
CA THR A 435 5.15 16.40 9.67
C THR A 435 4.79 14.94 9.93
N ARG A 436 4.25 14.27 8.92
CA ARG A 436 3.86 12.85 8.95
C ARG A 436 4.42 12.14 7.73
N LEU A 437 5.08 11.01 7.96
CA LEU A 437 5.54 10.08 6.94
C LEU A 437 5.09 8.70 7.41
N LEU A 438 3.98 8.20 6.89
CA LEU A 438 3.28 7.03 7.42
C LEU A 438 2.94 6.04 6.31
N SER A 439 2.79 4.78 6.66
CA SER A 439 2.29 3.74 5.77
C SER A 439 1.51 2.70 6.55
N ILE A 440 0.38 2.26 6.02
CA ILE A 440 -0.36 1.09 6.48
C ILE A 440 -0.48 0.13 5.31
N LYS A 441 -0.05 -1.11 5.48
CA LYS A 441 -0.22 -2.21 4.51
C LYS A 441 -0.97 -3.34 5.19
N ARG A 442 -2.06 -3.81 4.56
CA ARG A 442 -2.93 -4.85 5.12
C ARG A 442 -3.28 -5.93 4.12
N SER A 443 -3.44 -7.12 4.64
CA SER A 443 -4.03 -8.25 3.93
C SER A 443 -5.50 -7.97 3.62
N PHE A 444 -5.91 -8.32 2.40
CA PHE A 444 -7.28 -8.25 1.91
C PHE A 444 -7.67 -9.59 1.31
N LYS A 445 -8.82 -10.13 1.71
CA LYS A 445 -9.32 -11.42 1.24
C LYS A 445 -10.45 -11.25 0.22
N PHE A 446 -10.40 -12.04 -0.83
CA PHE A 446 -11.42 -12.12 -1.88
C PHE A 446 -11.60 -13.55 -2.34
N ARG A 447 -12.64 -13.83 -3.13
CA ARG A 447 -12.87 -15.17 -3.67
C ARG A 447 -12.79 -15.17 -5.18
N VAL A 448 -12.37 -16.31 -5.72
CA VAL A 448 -12.51 -16.59 -7.16
C VAL A 448 -13.99 -16.66 -7.48
N ARG A 449 -14.41 -15.89 -8.49
CA ARG A 449 -15.82 -15.79 -8.90
C ARG A 449 -16.36 -17.12 -9.41
N HIS A 450 -17.58 -17.47 -9.00
CA HIS A 450 -18.32 -18.56 -9.62
C HIS A 450 -18.81 -18.14 -11.01
N PHE A 451 -18.72 -19.05 -11.98
CA PHE A 451 -19.17 -18.81 -13.34
C PHE A 451 -19.79 -20.07 -13.96
N ASN A 452 -20.62 -19.88 -14.97
CA ASN A 452 -21.12 -20.94 -15.84
C ASN A 452 -20.36 -20.85 -17.17
N GLU A 453 -19.75 -21.97 -17.62
CA GLU A 453 -18.92 -21.99 -18.81
C GLU A 453 -19.73 -21.69 -20.10
N GLU A 454 -20.95 -22.19 -20.21
CA GLU A 454 -21.80 -21.97 -21.41
C GLU A 454 -22.17 -20.48 -21.54
N ASP A 455 -22.54 -19.83 -20.43
CA ASP A 455 -22.87 -18.41 -20.39
C ASP A 455 -21.68 -17.54 -20.76
N GLU A 456 -20.50 -17.81 -20.16
CA GLU A 456 -19.27 -17.04 -20.44
C GLU A 456 -18.82 -17.27 -21.92
N ALA A 457 -18.84 -18.50 -22.40
CA ALA A 457 -18.49 -18.79 -23.77
C ALA A 457 -19.43 -18.08 -24.76
N ALA A 458 -20.75 -18.05 -24.50
CA ALA A 458 -21.74 -17.38 -25.34
C ALA A 458 -21.51 -15.86 -25.42
N LYS A 459 -21.22 -15.21 -24.27
CA LYS A 459 -20.90 -13.76 -24.19
C LYS A 459 -19.68 -13.42 -25.04
N ILE A 460 -18.60 -14.18 -24.87
CA ILE A 460 -17.32 -13.96 -25.58
C ILE A 460 -17.50 -14.23 -27.06
N LYS A 461 -18.16 -15.32 -27.42
CA LYS A 461 -18.44 -15.69 -28.83
C LYS A 461 -19.20 -14.57 -29.57
N ARG A 462 -20.28 -14.04 -28.94
CA ARG A 462 -21.06 -12.93 -29.51
C ARG A 462 -20.20 -11.72 -29.84
N TYR A 463 -19.27 -11.37 -28.95
CA TYR A 463 -18.36 -10.26 -29.17
C TYR A 463 -17.32 -10.57 -30.26
N CYS A 464 -16.68 -11.74 -30.18
CA CYS A 464 -15.59 -12.12 -31.07
C CYS A 464 -16.06 -12.29 -32.52
N GLU A 465 -17.22 -12.89 -32.77
CA GLU A 465 -17.79 -13.03 -34.12
C GLU A 465 -18.02 -11.67 -34.78
N LYS A 466 -18.41 -10.65 -33.98
CA LYS A 466 -18.66 -9.31 -34.51
C LYS A 466 -17.37 -8.49 -34.73
N TYR A 467 -16.43 -8.56 -33.81
CA TYR A 467 -15.29 -7.62 -33.79
C TYR A 467 -13.94 -8.24 -34.16
N PHE A 468 -13.77 -9.56 -33.98
CA PHE A 468 -12.54 -10.28 -34.35
C PHE A 468 -12.65 -11.10 -35.63
N GLN A 469 -13.86 -11.38 -36.11
CA GLN A 469 -14.13 -12.08 -37.38
C GLN A 469 -13.24 -13.34 -37.55
N ALA A 470 -12.24 -13.29 -38.45
CA ALA A 470 -11.36 -14.43 -38.72
C ALA A 470 -10.59 -14.93 -37.50
N GLN A 471 -10.34 -14.09 -36.51
CA GLN A 471 -9.65 -14.45 -35.26
C GLN A 471 -10.62 -14.88 -34.14
N ALA A 472 -11.92 -14.81 -34.34
CA ALA A 472 -12.93 -15.10 -33.32
C ALA A 472 -12.74 -16.45 -32.62
N LYS A 473 -12.44 -17.50 -33.41
CA LYS A 473 -12.19 -18.86 -32.91
C LYS A 473 -10.95 -18.90 -32.02
N TYR A 474 -9.85 -18.27 -32.40
CA TYR A 474 -8.62 -18.21 -31.64
C TYR A 474 -8.84 -17.47 -30.33
N VAL A 475 -9.38 -16.26 -30.37
CA VAL A 475 -9.64 -15.47 -29.18
C VAL A 475 -10.57 -16.21 -28.20
N GLY A 476 -11.66 -16.82 -28.73
CA GLY A 476 -12.56 -17.64 -27.91
C GLY A 476 -11.86 -18.82 -27.24
N ALA A 477 -10.94 -19.50 -27.92
CA ALA A 477 -10.16 -20.59 -27.34
C ALA A 477 -9.20 -20.13 -26.24
N VAL A 478 -8.56 -18.97 -26.40
CA VAL A 478 -7.68 -18.38 -25.36
C VAL A 478 -8.46 -18.12 -24.07
N PHE A 479 -9.64 -17.51 -24.16
CA PHE A 479 -10.49 -17.28 -22.99
C PHE A 479 -11.02 -18.56 -22.36
N ALA A 480 -11.39 -19.58 -23.19
CA ALA A 480 -11.79 -20.88 -22.66
C ALA A 480 -10.65 -21.57 -21.90
N ASN A 481 -9.42 -21.48 -22.41
CA ASN A 481 -8.25 -22.03 -21.71
C ASN A 481 -8.00 -21.37 -20.35
N MET A 482 -8.14 -20.05 -20.26
CA MET A 482 -8.03 -19.34 -18.96
C MET A 482 -9.13 -19.75 -17.97
N ARG A 483 -10.38 -19.94 -18.46
CA ARG A 483 -11.48 -20.41 -17.61
C ARG A 483 -11.27 -21.83 -17.13
N ASN A 484 -10.79 -22.73 -17.99
CA ASN A 484 -10.46 -24.12 -17.61
C ASN A 484 -9.44 -24.17 -16.45
N GLN A 485 -8.48 -23.23 -16.40
CA GLN A 485 -7.53 -23.12 -15.28
C GLN A 485 -8.20 -22.64 -13.99
N LEU A 486 -9.25 -21.84 -14.08
CA LEU A 486 -9.96 -21.28 -12.94
C LEU A 486 -11.15 -22.14 -12.47
N GLU A 487 -11.63 -23.06 -13.29
CA GLU A 487 -12.79 -23.91 -12.99
C GLU A 487 -12.66 -24.65 -11.66
N PRO A 488 -11.54 -25.35 -11.35
CA PRO A 488 -11.38 -26.04 -10.07
C PRO A 488 -11.22 -25.10 -8.87
N GLN A 489 -11.00 -23.81 -9.12
CA GLN A 489 -10.69 -22.81 -8.08
C GLN A 489 -11.89 -21.93 -7.72
N GLN A 490 -13.06 -22.18 -8.31
CA GLN A 490 -14.27 -21.39 -8.06
C GLN A 490 -14.63 -21.37 -6.56
N GLY A 491 -14.86 -20.17 -6.02
CA GLY A 491 -15.16 -19.97 -4.60
C GLY A 491 -13.94 -20.03 -3.66
N GLU A 492 -12.77 -20.39 -4.15
CA GLU A 492 -11.52 -20.35 -3.38
C GLU A 492 -11.26 -18.96 -2.81
N GLU A 493 -10.92 -18.91 -1.52
CA GLU A 493 -10.47 -17.67 -0.89
C GLU A 493 -9.00 -17.41 -1.24
N ARG A 494 -8.72 -16.21 -1.68
CA ARG A 494 -7.38 -15.70 -1.96
C ARG A 494 -7.09 -14.45 -1.14
N GLU A 495 -5.82 -14.14 -1.02
CA GLU A 495 -5.34 -13.00 -0.26
C GLU A 495 -4.40 -12.14 -1.11
N THR A 496 -4.55 -10.82 -0.97
CA THR A 496 -3.68 -9.81 -1.56
C THR A 496 -3.40 -8.70 -0.53
N LEU A 497 -2.77 -7.59 -0.95
CA LEU A 497 -2.36 -6.50 -0.09
C LEU A 497 -2.96 -5.17 -0.53
N LEU A 498 -3.53 -4.42 0.40
CA LEU A 498 -3.88 -3.01 0.24
C LEU A 498 -2.88 -2.15 0.99
N GLN A 499 -2.54 -1.00 0.43
CA GLN A 499 -1.61 -0.07 1.09
C GLN A 499 -2.11 1.37 0.99
N VAL A 500 -1.94 2.12 2.07
CA VAL A 500 -2.07 3.58 2.06
C VAL A 500 -0.79 4.17 2.64
N MET A 501 -0.29 5.22 2.01
CA MET A 501 0.94 5.92 2.40
C MET A 501 0.66 7.42 2.49
N LEU A 502 1.25 8.09 3.45
CA LEU A 502 1.09 9.53 3.67
C LEU A 502 2.45 10.22 3.67
N ILE A 503 2.60 11.23 2.84
CA ILE A 503 3.75 12.14 2.81
C ILE A 503 3.21 13.55 3.09
N GLY A 504 3.41 14.02 4.32
CA GLY A 504 2.79 15.27 4.78
C GLY A 504 1.26 15.18 4.82
N ASP A 505 0.58 15.82 3.88
CA ASP A 505 -0.88 15.82 3.71
C ASP A 505 -1.32 15.19 2.37
N VAL A 506 -0.40 14.57 1.64
CA VAL A 506 -0.67 13.88 0.37
C VAL A 506 -0.73 12.37 0.61
N ALA A 507 -1.87 11.76 0.32
CA ALA A 507 -2.11 10.33 0.49
C ALA A 507 -1.99 9.59 -0.85
N ILE A 508 -1.26 8.47 -0.83
CA ILE A 508 -1.07 7.53 -1.93
C ILE A 508 -1.76 6.22 -1.56
N VAL A 509 -2.60 5.73 -2.45
CA VAL A 509 -3.37 4.48 -2.26
C VAL A 509 -2.85 3.43 -3.22
N GLY A 510 -2.25 2.36 -2.70
CA GLY A 510 -1.82 1.20 -3.48
C GLY A 510 -2.93 0.15 -3.58
N VAL A 511 -3.37 -0.17 -4.81
CA VAL A 511 -4.37 -1.18 -5.12
C VAL A 511 -3.76 -2.26 -6.02
N PRO A 512 -3.91 -3.56 -5.72
CA PRO A 512 -3.21 -4.66 -6.41
C PRO A 512 -3.94 -5.14 -7.68
N ALA A 513 -4.50 -4.24 -8.49
CA ALA A 513 -5.38 -4.60 -9.59
C ALA A 513 -5.41 -3.53 -10.68
N GLU A 514 -5.86 -3.89 -11.88
CA GLU A 514 -6.33 -2.95 -12.89
C GLU A 514 -7.69 -2.38 -12.43
N TYR A 515 -7.61 -1.30 -11.68
CA TYR A 515 -8.71 -0.77 -10.88
C TYR A 515 -9.57 0.20 -11.67
N PHE A 516 -10.89 0.02 -11.66
CA PHE A 516 -11.77 0.89 -12.42
C PHE A 516 -11.76 2.32 -11.91
N THR A 517 -11.69 3.27 -12.83
CA THR A 517 -11.61 4.70 -12.54
C THR A 517 -12.74 5.21 -11.65
N VAL A 518 -13.96 4.69 -11.81
CA VAL A 518 -15.10 5.08 -10.96
C VAL A 518 -14.85 4.77 -9.49
N LEU A 519 -14.20 3.66 -9.18
CA LEU A 519 -13.83 3.26 -7.82
C LEU A 519 -12.66 4.10 -7.28
N GLY A 520 -11.68 4.42 -8.13
CA GLY A 520 -10.60 5.33 -7.76
C GLY A 520 -11.10 6.74 -7.43
N VAL A 521 -12.05 7.25 -8.20
CA VAL A 521 -12.73 8.52 -7.94
C VAL A 521 -13.57 8.47 -6.65
N ASP A 522 -14.20 7.34 -6.35
CA ASP A 522 -14.94 7.14 -5.09
C ASP A 522 -14.01 7.21 -3.87
N ILE A 523 -12.86 6.53 -3.92
CA ILE A 523 -11.83 6.62 -2.87
C ILE A 523 -11.42 8.08 -2.64
N LYS A 524 -11.10 8.81 -3.70
CA LYS A 524 -10.70 10.22 -3.62
C LYS A 524 -11.77 11.10 -2.97
N LYS A 525 -13.03 10.90 -3.32
CA LYS A 525 -14.17 11.65 -2.75
C LYS A 525 -14.40 11.37 -1.26
N ARG A 526 -14.15 10.14 -0.83
CA ARG A 526 -14.40 9.67 0.54
C ARG A 526 -13.19 9.83 1.45
N SER A 527 -12.02 10.13 0.88
CA SER A 527 -10.78 10.34 1.63
C SER A 527 -10.91 11.53 2.57
N PRO A 528 -10.39 11.45 3.80
CA PRO A 528 -10.28 12.60 4.69
C PRO A 528 -9.14 13.56 4.31
N PHE A 529 -8.22 13.13 3.43
CA PHE A 529 -7.13 13.96 2.95
C PHE A 529 -7.53 14.75 1.71
N LYS A 530 -7.16 16.01 1.67
CA LYS A 530 -7.44 16.90 0.53
C LYS A 530 -6.83 16.41 -0.77
N HIS A 531 -5.63 15.82 -0.67
CA HIS A 531 -4.88 15.31 -1.81
C HIS A 531 -4.70 13.80 -1.65
N THR A 532 -5.42 13.04 -2.46
CA THR A 532 -5.38 11.59 -2.49
C THR A 532 -5.33 11.13 -3.94
N PHE A 533 -4.43 10.22 -4.28
CA PHE A 533 -4.40 9.58 -5.59
C PHE A 533 -4.16 8.07 -5.46
N VAL A 534 -4.59 7.33 -6.46
CA VAL A 534 -4.49 5.87 -6.52
C VAL A 534 -3.29 5.51 -7.38
N ALA A 535 -2.46 4.60 -6.89
CA ALA A 535 -1.49 3.83 -7.65
C ALA A 535 -2.04 2.41 -7.79
N GLU A 536 -2.56 2.05 -8.96
CA GLU A 536 -3.04 0.70 -9.25
C GLU A 536 -1.86 -0.24 -9.53
N LEU A 537 -2.10 -1.55 -9.62
CA LEU A 537 -1.05 -2.56 -9.83
C LEU A 537 0.08 -2.46 -8.79
N ALA A 538 -0.32 -2.19 -7.55
CA ALA A 538 0.61 -1.98 -6.45
C ALA A 538 0.74 -3.22 -5.57
N ASN A 539 1.97 -3.70 -5.37
CA ASN A 539 2.37 -4.82 -4.51
C ASN A 539 1.87 -6.21 -4.93
N ASP A 540 1.00 -6.32 -5.93
CA ASP A 540 0.43 -7.57 -6.46
C ASP A 540 -0.36 -7.28 -7.74
N TRP A 541 -0.87 -8.36 -8.38
CA TRP A 541 -1.83 -8.28 -9.46
C TRP A 541 -2.91 -9.36 -9.33
N ILE A 542 -4.15 -8.95 -9.17
CA ILE A 542 -5.32 -9.84 -9.06
C ILE A 542 -6.31 -9.66 -10.22
N GLY A 543 -5.85 -9.11 -11.36
CA GLY A 543 -6.65 -8.84 -12.54
C GLY A 543 -7.45 -7.53 -12.46
N TYR A 544 -8.42 -7.38 -13.35
CA TYR A 544 -9.35 -6.26 -13.32
C TYR A 544 -10.25 -6.31 -12.09
N LEU A 545 -10.49 -5.16 -11.49
CA LEU A 545 -11.53 -4.96 -10.49
C LEU A 545 -12.57 -3.95 -10.98
N PRO A 546 -13.58 -4.44 -11.72
CA PRO A 546 -14.74 -3.65 -12.14
C PRO A 546 -15.68 -3.35 -10.96
N ASP A 547 -16.46 -2.28 -11.07
CA ASP A 547 -17.61 -2.04 -10.21
C ASP A 547 -18.80 -2.95 -10.57
N ARG A 548 -19.81 -3.00 -9.71
CA ARG A 548 -21.01 -3.85 -9.91
C ARG A 548 -21.78 -3.50 -11.18
N GLU A 549 -21.85 -2.21 -11.53
CA GLU A 549 -22.52 -1.78 -12.76
C GLU A 549 -21.78 -2.29 -14.01
N ALA A 550 -20.46 -2.26 -14.00
CA ALA A 550 -19.67 -2.83 -15.09
C ALA A 550 -19.90 -4.34 -15.25
N HIS A 551 -20.01 -5.09 -14.15
CA HIS A 551 -20.38 -6.51 -14.21
C HIS A 551 -21.78 -6.72 -14.82
N ARG A 552 -22.75 -5.86 -14.49
CA ARG A 552 -24.10 -5.91 -15.07
C ARG A 552 -24.09 -5.62 -16.57
N LEU A 553 -23.29 -4.68 -17.01
CA LEU A 553 -23.18 -4.28 -18.42
C LEU A 553 -22.34 -5.27 -19.26
N GLY A 554 -21.43 -6.00 -18.63
CA GLY A 554 -20.52 -6.91 -19.31
C GLY A 554 -19.34 -6.20 -19.99
N GLY A 555 -18.73 -6.88 -20.95
CA GLY A 555 -17.55 -6.43 -21.71
C GLY A 555 -16.26 -7.09 -21.21
N TYR A 556 -15.16 -6.94 -21.98
CA TYR A 556 -13.89 -7.64 -21.80
C TYR A 556 -13.40 -7.69 -20.34
N GLN A 557 -13.36 -6.56 -19.66
CA GLN A 557 -12.83 -6.46 -18.30
C GLN A 557 -13.67 -7.20 -17.25
N THR A 558 -14.83 -7.73 -17.64
CA THR A 558 -15.71 -8.52 -16.78
C THR A 558 -15.83 -9.98 -17.21
N TRP A 559 -15.26 -10.37 -18.37
CA TRP A 559 -15.25 -11.77 -18.79
C TRP A 559 -14.40 -12.61 -17.86
N MET A 560 -14.85 -13.83 -17.57
CA MET A 560 -14.09 -14.72 -16.72
C MET A 560 -12.79 -15.18 -17.39
N GLY A 561 -11.68 -15.02 -16.70
CA GLY A 561 -10.34 -15.41 -17.13
C GLY A 561 -9.28 -14.94 -16.14
N LEU A 562 -8.02 -15.31 -16.35
CA LEU A 562 -6.90 -14.93 -15.46
C LEU A 562 -6.76 -13.41 -15.30
N HIS A 563 -7.23 -12.65 -16.28
CA HIS A 563 -7.26 -11.18 -16.27
C HIS A 563 -8.44 -10.59 -15.48
N SER A 564 -9.47 -11.38 -15.11
CA SER A 564 -10.66 -10.89 -14.38
C SER A 564 -11.39 -12.05 -13.72
N TYR A 565 -11.01 -12.39 -12.48
CA TYR A 565 -11.52 -13.57 -11.78
C TYR A 565 -12.04 -13.31 -10.38
N ALA A 566 -11.85 -12.12 -9.85
CA ALA A 566 -12.37 -11.77 -8.53
C ALA A 566 -13.91 -11.72 -8.51
N GLU A 567 -14.51 -12.09 -7.39
CA GLU A 567 -15.97 -12.04 -7.20
C GLU A 567 -16.51 -10.62 -7.34
N GLN A 568 -17.78 -10.52 -7.78
CA GLN A 568 -18.44 -9.22 -7.93
C GLN A 568 -18.52 -8.46 -6.61
N GLY A 569 -18.24 -7.16 -6.63
CA GLY A 569 -18.23 -6.31 -5.44
C GLY A 569 -16.88 -6.27 -4.72
N THR A 570 -15.88 -7.02 -5.20
CA THR A 570 -14.52 -6.93 -4.65
C THR A 570 -13.94 -5.52 -4.82
N GLY A 571 -14.20 -4.86 -5.96
CA GLY A 571 -13.75 -3.49 -6.20
C GLY A 571 -14.27 -2.49 -5.18
N GLU A 572 -15.56 -2.55 -4.84
CA GLU A 572 -16.19 -1.70 -3.82
C GLU A 572 -15.66 -2.01 -2.41
N ARG A 573 -15.46 -3.30 -2.07
CA ARG A 573 -14.87 -3.68 -0.77
C ARG A 573 -13.44 -3.13 -0.61
N VAL A 574 -12.65 -3.17 -1.68
CA VAL A 574 -11.32 -2.55 -1.71
C VAL A 574 -11.41 -1.06 -1.44
N ALA A 575 -12.36 -0.34 -2.07
CA ALA A 575 -12.58 1.07 -1.81
C ALA A 575 -12.97 1.33 -0.34
N ASP A 576 -13.85 0.51 0.24
CA ASP A 576 -14.30 0.64 1.63
C ASP A 576 -13.14 0.44 2.61
N ASP A 577 -12.33 -0.61 2.43
CA ASP A 577 -11.20 -0.92 3.30
C ASP A 577 -10.10 0.14 3.20
N VAL A 578 -9.78 0.60 1.98
CA VAL A 578 -8.81 1.67 1.76
C VAL A 578 -9.26 2.98 2.40
N VAL A 579 -10.54 3.35 2.28
CA VAL A 579 -11.09 4.55 2.94
C VAL A 579 -11.04 4.42 4.46
N ALA A 580 -11.25 3.22 5.01
CA ALA A 580 -11.09 2.97 6.44
C ALA A 580 -9.62 3.14 6.88
N MET A 581 -8.65 2.62 6.09
CA MET A 581 -7.22 2.81 6.34
C MET A 581 -6.79 4.28 6.24
N LEU A 582 -7.34 5.04 5.28
CA LEU A 582 -7.08 6.48 5.16
C LEU A 582 -7.60 7.26 6.38
N LYS A 583 -8.78 6.92 6.89
CA LYS A 583 -9.34 7.52 8.11
C LYS A 583 -8.47 7.20 9.33
N GLU A 584 -7.97 5.98 9.44
CA GLU A 584 -7.05 5.60 10.50
C GLU A 584 -5.73 6.40 10.46
N LEU A 585 -5.19 6.70 9.28
CA LEU A 585 -4.03 7.57 9.14
C LEU A 585 -4.34 9.04 9.48
N HIS A 586 -5.58 9.45 9.30
CA HIS A 586 -6.00 10.83 9.54
C HIS A 586 -6.23 11.11 11.03
N ASP A 587 -6.88 10.18 11.74
CA ASP A 587 -7.21 10.25 13.18
C ASP A 587 -5.97 10.11 14.07
#